data_5bef7643340c204362b82d08abdf2b64
#
_entry.id   5bef7643340c204362b82d08abdf2b64
#
_cell.length_a   1.000
_cell.length_b   1.000
_cell.length_c   1.000
_cell.angle_alpha   90.00
_cell.angle_beta   90.00
_cell.angle_gamma   90.00
#
_symmetry.space_group_name_H-M   'P 1'
#
loop_
_entity.id
_entity.type
_entity.pdbx_description
1 polymer ?
#
loop_
_entity_poly.entity_id
_entity_poly.type
_entity_poly.pdbx_seq_one_letter_code
_entity_poly.pdbx_strand_id
1 'polypeptide(L)'
;MAYSMTGYGTAKANINGIDVEVQVKTLNHRSLDMHVSMGNMPGQLELLFQKMIRQFVGRGRVDVNVIIGEQSKSRGDLNLPLLEARASTLAALFNGAWSRNKCLEFCLAQREVWDIDYSAKMTESFFEGVLETTRQALEMLTKARRTEGKALQTY
;
A
#
# COMPACT_ATOMS: atom_id res chain seq x y z
N MET A 1 -18.86 -10.79 25.68
CA MET A 1 -19.03 -9.57 24.87
C MET A 1 -19.40 -9.92 23.44
N ALA A 2 -20.42 -9.28 22.91
CA ALA A 2 -20.77 -9.45 21.51
C ALA A 2 -19.89 -8.53 20.64
N TYR A 3 -19.37 -9.10 19.57
CA TYR A 3 -18.65 -8.36 18.55
C TYR A 3 -19.37 -8.51 17.22
N SER A 4 -19.56 -7.41 16.51
CA SER A 4 -19.99 -7.51 15.13
C SER A 4 -18.88 -8.14 14.28
N MET A 5 -19.25 -8.98 13.32
CA MET A 5 -18.28 -9.54 12.36
C MET A 5 -17.94 -8.56 11.25
N THR A 6 -18.76 -7.51 11.05
CA THR A 6 -18.48 -6.47 10.08
C THR A 6 -17.79 -5.29 10.75
N GLY A 7 -16.87 -4.68 10.07
CA GLY A 7 -16.17 -3.53 10.58
C GLY A 7 -15.19 -2.95 9.58
N TYR A 8 -14.72 -1.76 9.89
CA TYR A 8 -13.75 -1.03 9.09
C TYR A 8 -12.78 -0.28 9.99
N GLY A 9 -11.53 -0.31 9.65
CA GLY A 9 -10.49 0.46 10.32
C GLY A 9 -9.49 1.00 9.32
N THR A 10 -8.94 2.16 9.60
CA THR A 10 -7.93 2.78 8.76
C THR A 10 -6.86 3.46 9.61
N ALA A 11 -5.65 3.50 9.10
CA ALA A 11 -4.56 4.23 9.71
C ALA A 11 -3.64 4.77 8.62
N LYS A 12 -3.03 5.90 8.89
CA LYS A 12 -2.10 6.57 7.98
C LYS A 12 -0.80 6.85 8.71
N ALA A 13 0.31 6.76 7.98
CA ALA A 13 1.61 7.09 8.51
C ALA A 13 2.54 7.54 7.38
N ASN A 14 3.53 8.35 7.72
CA ASN A 14 4.64 8.63 6.82
C ASN A 14 5.84 7.84 7.32
N ILE A 15 6.32 6.91 6.52
CA ILE A 15 7.40 6.00 6.88
C ILE A 15 8.53 6.21 5.89
N ASN A 16 9.68 6.67 6.38
CA ASN A 16 10.87 6.92 5.55
C ASN A 16 10.57 7.88 4.35
N GLY A 17 9.67 8.86 4.57
CA GLY A 17 9.26 9.79 3.53
C GLY A 17 8.19 9.28 2.57
N ILE A 18 7.68 8.08 2.80
CA ILE A 18 6.62 7.47 1.98
C ILE A 18 5.31 7.52 2.76
N ASP A 19 4.27 8.06 2.14
CA ASP A 19 2.94 8.04 2.73
C ASP A 19 2.32 6.66 2.58
N VAL A 20 1.85 6.10 3.69
CA VAL A 20 1.23 4.78 3.75
C VAL A 20 -0.14 4.90 4.38
N GLU A 21 -1.14 4.32 3.74
CA GLU A 21 -2.48 4.18 4.28
C GLU A 21 -2.83 2.70 4.34
N VAL A 22 -3.29 2.25 5.48
CA VAL A 22 -3.76 0.87 5.67
C VAL A 22 -5.26 0.90 5.92
N GLN A 23 -6.00 0.16 5.13
CA GLN A 23 -7.44 -0.01 5.25
C GLN A 23 -7.73 -1.46 5.56
N VAL A 24 -8.49 -1.71 6.62
CA VAL A 24 -8.88 -3.06 7.03
C VAL A 24 -10.40 -3.14 7.05
N LYS A 25 -10.94 -4.14 6.39
CA LYS A 25 -12.37 -4.39 6.33
C LYS A 25 -12.65 -5.84 6.70
N THR A 26 -13.66 -6.06 7.53
CA THR A 26 -14.10 -7.41 7.89
C THR A 26 -15.53 -7.64 7.45
N LEU A 27 -15.81 -8.87 7.05
CA LEU A 27 -17.13 -9.34 6.65
C LEU A 27 -17.42 -10.69 7.31
N ASN A 28 -18.69 -11.05 7.41
CA ASN A 28 -19.11 -12.34 7.92
C ASN A 28 -18.57 -13.48 7.03
N HIS A 29 -17.98 -14.49 7.69
CA HIS A 29 -17.49 -15.68 7.03
C HIS A 29 -17.43 -16.83 8.03
N ARG A 30 -17.51 -18.07 7.55
CA ARG A 30 -17.50 -19.27 8.42
C ARG A 30 -16.19 -19.49 9.13
N SER A 31 -15.09 -19.15 8.49
CA SER A 31 -13.74 -19.32 8.99
C SER A 31 -12.95 -18.02 8.80
N LEU A 32 -11.74 -17.98 9.32
CA LEU A 32 -10.84 -16.86 9.10
C LEU A 32 -10.27 -16.93 7.69
N ASP A 33 -10.62 -15.97 6.85
CA ASP A 33 -10.14 -15.82 5.50
C ASP A 33 -9.45 -14.46 5.38
N MET A 34 -8.16 -14.46 5.09
CA MET A 34 -7.33 -13.26 5.09
C MET A 34 -6.83 -12.95 3.69
N HIS A 35 -7.05 -11.72 3.26
CA HIS A 35 -6.53 -11.19 2.00
C HIS A 35 -5.75 -9.91 2.28
N VAL A 36 -4.48 -9.91 1.93
CA VAL A 36 -3.61 -8.73 2.06
C VAL A 36 -3.21 -8.27 0.67
N SER A 37 -3.59 -7.05 0.34
CA SER A 37 -3.23 -6.41 -0.92
C SER A 37 -2.18 -5.33 -0.65
N MET A 38 -0.99 -5.57 -1.11
CA MET A 38 0.13 -4.65 -1.09
C MET A 38 0.98 -4.96 -2.30
N GLY A 39 1.43 -3.98 -3.05
CA GLY A 39 2.19 -4.18 -4.29
C GLY A 39 3.29 -5.25 -4.17
N ASN A 40 4.54 -4.90 -4.24
CA ASN A 40 5.64 -5.85 -4.09
C ASN A 40 5.86 -6.21 -2.62
N MET A 41 5.17 -7.24 -2.15
CA MET A 41 5.26 -7.70 -0.76
C MET A 41 6.15 -8.94 -0.65
N PRO A 42 7.21 -8.91 0.20
CA PRO A 42 7.98 -10.11 0.51
C PRO A 42 7.10 -11.17 1.21
N GLY A 43 7.31 -12.45 0.89
CA GLY A 43 6.53 -13.53 1.48
C GLY A 43 6.61 -13.60 3.00
N GLN A 44 7.74 -13.23 3.57
CA GLN A 44 7.92 -13.17 5.04
C GLN A 44 6.99 -12.12 5.68
N LEU A 45 6.77 -10.99 5.01
CA LEU A 45 5.88 -9.95 5.47
C LEU A 45 4.44 -10.43 5.49
N GLU A 46 4.02 -11.20 4.50
CA GLU A 46 2.69 -11.80 4.45
C GLU A 46 2.40 -12.65 5.68
N LEU A 47 3.36 -13.48 6.09
CA LEU A 47 3.24 -14.28 7.30
C LEU A 47 3.09 -13.43 8.55
N LEU A 48 3.82 -12.33 8.64
CA LEU A 48 3.72 -11.40 9.77
C LEU A 48 2.36 -10.71 9.81
N PHE A 49 1.81 -10.32 8.66
CA PHE A 49 0.45 -9.80 8.55
C PHE A 49 -0.58 -10.82 9.05
N GLN A 50 -0.46 -12.06 8.62
CA GLN A 50 -1.37 -13.13 9.03
C GLN A 50 -1.35 -13.35 10.54
N LYS A 51 -0.16 -13.40 11.15
CA LYS A 51 -0.02 -13.52 12.60
C LYS A 51 -0.67 -12.36 13.33
N MET A 52 -0.44 -11.15 12.85
CA MET A 52 -1.02 -9.95 13.47
C MET A 52 -2.54 -9.95 13.38
N ILE A 53 -3.09 -10.26 12.21
CA ILE A 53 -4.54 -10.30 11.99
C ILE A 53 -5.19 -11.31 12.92
N ARG A 54 -4.59 -12.49 13.11
CA ARG A 54 -5.11 -13.53 14.01
C ARG A 54 -5.19 -13.08 15.46
N GLN A 55 -4.37 -12.13 15.90
CA GLN A 55 -4.44 -11.57 17.23
C GLN A 55 -5.68 -10.71 17.47
N PHE A 56 -6.22 -10.11 16.40
CA PHE A 56 -7.35 -9.18 16.47
C PHE A 56 -8.66 -9.81 15.99
N VAL A 57 -8.61 -10.73 15.06
CA VAL A 57 -9.78 -11.32 14.42
C VAL A 57 -9.67 -12.83 14.46
N GLY A 58 -10.63 -13.48 15.14
CA GLY A 58 -10.67 -14.95 15.23
C GLY A 58 -11.46 -15.61 14.10
N ARG A 59 -12.40 -14.90 13.51
CA ARG A 59 -13.30 -15.43 12.47
C ARG A 59 -13.79 -14.30 11.56
N GLY A 60 -14.06 -14.62 10.32
CA GLY A 60 -14.56 -13.70 9.31
C GLY A 60 -13.58 -13.51 8.16
N ARG A 61 -14.01 -12.82 7.12
CA ARG A 61 -13.15 -12.41 6.03
C ARG A 61 -12.51 -11.07 6.37
N VAL A 62 -11.20 -11.02 6.31
CA VAL A 62 -10.42 -9.80 6.58
C VAL A 62 -9.70 -9.40 5.29
N ASP A 63 -10.03 -8.23 4.80
CA ASP A 63 -9.34 -7.62 3.66
C ASP A 63 -8.47 -6.48 4.17
N VAL A 64 -7.17 -6.58 3.98
CA VAL A 64 -6.19 -5.54 4.31
C VAL A 64 -5.64 -4.97 3.01
N ASN A 65 -5.82 -3.67 2.83
CA ASN A 65 -5.32 -2.96 1.67
C ASN A 65 -4.28 -1.94 2.11
N VAL A 66 -3.04 -2.10 1.64
CA VAL A 66 -1.94 -1.19 1.93
C VAL A 66 -1.68 -0.33 0.69
N ILE A 67 -1.93 0.96 0.83
CA ILE A 67 -1.78 1.94 -0.24
C ILE A 67 -0.50 2.73 0.02
N ILE A 68 0.44 2.68 -0.91
CA ILE A 68 1.76 3.29 -0.76
C ILE A 68 1.90 4.43 -1.77
N GLY A 69 2.17 5.62 -1.25
CA GLY A 69 2.57 6.76 -2.06
C GLY A 69 1.50 7.39 -2.95
N GLU A 70 0.26 6.89 -2.94
CA GLU A 70 -0.78 7.40 -3.85
C GLU A 70 -1.18 8.84 -3.56
N GLN A 71 -1.14 9.25 -2.30
CA GLN A 71 -1.51 10.62 -1.91
C GLN A 71 -0.39 11.62 -2.08
N SER A 72 0.85 11.15 -2.11
CA SER A 72 2.01 11.97 -2.41
C SER A 72 2.31 12.06 -3.91
N LYS A 73 1.43 11.57 -4.76
CA LYS A 73 1.46 11.87 -6.19
C LYS A 73 1.26 13.36 -6.39
N SER A 74 2.27 14.14 -6.02
CA SER A 74 2.43 15.42 -6.63
C SER A 74 2.56 15.13 -8.13
N ARG A 75 1.56 15.55 -8.88
CA ARG A 75 1.62 15.56 -10.34
C ARG A 75 2.85 16.35 -10.72
N GLY A 76 3.90 15.70 -11.12
CA GLY A 76 5.13 16.35 -11.48
C GLY A 76 6.39 15.71 -10.94
N ASP A 77 6.29 14.69 -10.10
CA ASP A 77 7.46 13.92 -9.70
C ASP A 77 7.91 13.04 -10.86
N LEU A 78 8.97 13.49 -11.49
CA LEU A 78 9.55 12.85 -12.65
C LEU A 78 10.71 11.96 -12.19
N ASN A 79 10.75 10.73 -12.67
CA ASN A 79 11.89 9.85 -12.45
C ASN A 79 13.02 10.26 -13.42
N LEU A 80 13.82 11.23 -13.03
CA LEU A 80 14.90 11.78 -13.85
C LEU A 80 15.93 10.73 -14.28
N PRO A 81 16.43 9.85 -13.41
CA PRO A 81 17.39 8.83 -13.83
C PRO A 81 16.85 7.91 -14.93
N LEU A 82 15.59 7.50 -14.83
CA LEU A 82 14.95 6.66 -15.83
C LEU A 82 14.75 7.40 -17.14
N LEU A 83 14.30 8.66 -17.06
CA LEU A 83 14.12 9.52 -18.24
C LEU A 83 15.43 9.69 -19.01
N GLU A 84 16.51 10.04 -18.31
CA GLU A 84 17.82 10.24 -18.93
C GLU A 84 18.38 8.95 -19.53
N ALA A 85 18.23 7.83 -18.84
CA ALA A 85 18.67 6.53 -19.34
C ALA A 85 17.94 6.14 -20.62
N ARG A 86 16.63 6.31 -20.67
CA ARG A 86 15.83 5.99 -21.85
C ARG A 86 16.10 6.94 -23.01
N ALA A 87 16.23 8.23 -22.73
CA ALA A 87 16.56 9.22 -23.75
C ALA A 87 17.93 8.96 -24.39
N SER A 88 18.93 8.61 -23.57
CA SER A 88 20.26 8.24 -24.06
C SER A 88 20.24 6.97 -24.91
N THR A 89 19.46 5.97 -24.51
CA THR A 89 19.27 4.74 -25.28
C THR A 89 18.65 5.03 -26.66
N LEU A 90 17.61 5.87 -26.70
CA LEU A 90 16.97 6.26 -27.96
C LEU A 90 17.93 7.04 -28.87
N ALA A 91 18.69 7.97 -28.30
CA ALA A 91 19.67 8.74 -29.07
C ALA A 91 20.73 7.84 -29.70
N ALA A 92 21.23 6.86 -28.96
CA ALA A 92 22.18 5.87 -29.47
C ALA A 92 21.56 4.96 -30.53
N LEU A 93 20.32 4.54 -30.33
CA LEU A 93 19.62 3.65 -31.25
C LEU A 93 19.40 4.31 -32.64
N PHE A 94 19.11 5.58 -32.66
CA PHE A 94 18.83 6.34 -33.89
C PHE A 94 20.07 7.05 -34.44
N ASN A 95 21.24 6.82 -33.90
CA ASN A 95 22.52 7.38 -34.39
C ASN A 95 22.49 8.90 -34.62
N GLY A 96 21.86 9.63 -33.71
CA GLY A 96 21.78 11.08 -33.80
C GLY A 96 20.70 11.60 -34.75
N ALA A 97 19.93 10.74 -35.40
CA ALA A 97 18.81 11.15 -36.25
C ALA A 97 17.70 11.86 -35.46
N TRP A 98 17.54 11.46 -34.19
CA TRP A 98 16.67 12.15 -33.25
C TRP A 98 17.48 13.10 -32.37
N SER A 99 17.05 14.34 -32.25
CA SER A 99 17.63 15.28 -31.32
C SER A 99 17.37 14.82 -29.88
N ARG A 100 18.19 15.33 -28.93
CA ARG A 100 17.96 15.08 -27.51
C ARG A 100 16.54 15.49 -27.09
N ASN A 101 16.06 16.63 -27.55
CA ASN A 101 14.71 17.12 -27.23
C ASN A 101 13.64 16.17 -27.74
N LYS A 102 13.77 15.62 -28.93
CA LYS A 102 12.83 14.65 -29.47
C LYS A 102 12.80 13.36 -28.66
N CYS A 103 13.96 12.87 -28.25
CA CYS A 103 14.06 11.69 -27.37
C CYS A 103 13.39 11.94 -26.02
N LEU A 104 13.60 13.12 -25.42
CA LEU A 104 12.97 13.50 -24.16
C LEU A 104 11.46 13.62 -24.30
N GLU A 105 10.97 14.25 -25.35
CA GLU A 105 9.53 14.35 -25.61
C GLU A 105 8.88 12.97 -25.71
N PHE A 106 9.49 12.06 -26.43
CA PHE A 106 8.99 10.70 -26.56
C PHE A 106 8.93 9.99 -25.21
N CYS A 107 10.00 10.11 -24.41
CA CYS A 107 10.06 9.48 -23.08
C CYS A 107 9.06 10.10 -22.10
N LEU A 108 8.83 11.41 -22.17
CA LEU A 108 7.87 12.11 -21.29
C LEU A 108 6.43 11.67 -21.54
N ALA A 109 6.12 11.14 -22.71
CA ALA A 109 4.81 10.58 -23.00
C ALA A 109 4.58 9.21 -22.35
N GLN A 110 5.64 8.56 -21.86
CA GLN A 110 5.57 7.25 -21.22
C GLN A 110 5.22 7.40 -19.73
N ARG A 111 4.27 6.58 -19.27
CA ARG A 111 3.77 6.63 -17.90
C ARG A 111 4.86 6.32 -16.88
N GLU A 112 5.75 5.38 -17.17
CA GLU A 112 6.76 4.88 -16.24
C GLU A 112 7.74 5.96 -15.77
N VAL A 113 8.00 6.98 -16.58
CA VAL A 113 8.90 8.07 -16.17
C VAL A 113 8.29 8.99 -15.13
N TRP A 114 6.98 8.92 -14.95
CA TRP A 114 6.24 9.69 -13.93
C TRP A 114 5.98 8.87 -12.66
N ASP A 115 6.34 7.60 -12.66
CA ASP A 115 6.21 6.73 -11.50
C ASP A 115 7.51 6.72 -10.69
N ILE A 116 7.40 7.04 -9.41
CA ILE A 116 8.54 6.95 -8.51
C ILE A 116 8.69 5.51 -8.04
N ASP A 117 9.88 4.95 -8.23
CA ASP A 117 10.22 3.65 -7.69
C ASP A 117 10.65 3.79 -6.23
N TYR A 118 9.79 3.33 -5.31
CA TYR A 118 10.05 3.36 -3.87
C TYR A 118 10.83 2.13 -3.38
N SER A 119 11.16 1.18 -4.24
CA SER A 119 11.75 -0.10 -3.81
C SER A 119 13.04 0.07 -2.99
N ALA A 120 13.87 1.05 -3.32
CA ALA A 120 15.08 1.35 -2.56
C ALA A 120 14.80 1.86 -1.13
N LYS A 121 13.63 2.44 -0.89
CA LYS A 121 13.19 2.94 0.42
C LYS A 121 12.41 1.90 1.22
N MET A 122 12.03 0.80 0.59
CA MET A 122 11.29 -0.29 1.23
C MET A 122 12.24 -1.23 1.97
N THR A 123 12.85 -0.70 3.01
CA THR A 123 13.77 -1.43 3.89
C THR A 123 13.00 -2.21 4.94
N GLU A 124 13.71 -3.01 5.75
CA GLU A 124 13.11 -3.73 6.87
C GLU A 124 12.39 -2.79 7.84
N SER A 125 12.99 -1.64 8.14
CA SER A 125 12.35 -0.63 8.99
C SER A 125 11.07 -0.06 8.37
N PHE A 126 11.01 0.06 7.06
CA PHE A 126 9.79 0.47 6.36
C PHE A 126 8.68 -0.56 6.58
N PHE A 127 8.96 -1.84 6.41
CA PHE A 127 7.98 -2.90 6.61
C PHE A 127 7.52 -3.02 8.06
N GLU A 128 8.41 -2.80 9.02
CA GLU A 128 8.04 -2.71 10.44
C GLU A 128 7.06 -1.57 10.68
N GLY A 129 7.30 -0.41 10.07
CA GLY A 129 6.38 0.73 10.11
C GLY A 129 5.02 0.42 9.50
N VAL A 130 4.99 -0.31 8.40
CA VAL A 130 3.74 -0.76 7.76
C VAL A 130 2.97 -1.70 8.69
N LEU A 131 3.64 -2.64 9.35
CA LEU A 131 3.02 -3.54 10.31
C LEU A 131 2.44 -2.77 11.50
N GLU A 132 3.16 -1.79 12.03
CA GLU A 132 2.66 -0.95 13.13
C GLU A 132 1.43 -0.14 12.71
N THR A 133 1.44 0.41 11.51
CA THR A 133 0.27 1.12 10.95
C THR A 133 -0.91 0.17 10.79
N THR A 134 -0.67 -1.06 10.35
CA THR A 134 -1.69 -2.11 10.25
C THR A 134 -2.25 -2.44 11.62
N ARG A 135 -1.41 -2.54 12.64
CA ARG A 135 -1.85 -2.77 14.02
C ARG A 135 -2.80 -1.68 14.49
N GLN A 136 -2.50 -0.42 14.20
CA GLN A 136 -3.36 0.71 14.53
C GLN A 136 -4.71 0.62 13.82
N ALA A 137 -4.72 0.24 12.55
CA ALA A 137 -5.95 0.04 11.79
C ALA A 137 -6.80 -1.10 12.38
N LEU A 138 -6.17 -2.19 12.81
CA LEU A 138 -6.83 -3.33 13.45
C LEU A 138 -7.40 -2.95 14.82
N GLU A 139 -6.70 -2.13 15.59
CA GLU A 139 -7.21 -1.59 16.86
C GLU A 139 -8.45 -0.74 16.65
N MET A 140 -8.44 0.12 15.65
CA MET A 140 -9.60 0.92 15.28
C MET A 140 -10.77 0.05 14.84
N LEU A 141 -10.52 -0.97 14.02
CA LEU A 141 -11.50 -1.96 13.62
C LEU A 141 -12.15 -2.64 14.83
N THR A 142 -11.34 -3.08 15.80
CA THR A 142 -11.81 -3.74 17.00
C THR A 142 -12.74 -2.83 17.83
N LYS A 143 -12.37 -1.56 17.96
CA LYS A 143 -13.23 -0.57 18.63
C LYS A 143 -14.57 -0.39 17.91
N ALA A 144 -14.54 -0.29 16.60
CA ALA A 144 -15.76 -0.14 15.79
C ALA A 144 -16.66 -1.38 15.93
N ARG A 145 -16.10 -2.57 15.88
CA ARG A 145 -16.83 -3.83 16.07
C ARG A 145 -17.45 -3.94 17.46
N ARG A 146 -16.76 -3.52 18.49
CA ARG A 146 -17.28 -3.48 19.87
C ARG A 146 -18.46 -2.52 19.98
N THR A 147 -18.32 -1.33 19.44
CA THR A 147 -19.38 -0.30 19.44
C THR A 147 -20.62 -0.79 18.73
N GLU A 148 -20.47 -1.38 17.56
CA GLU A 148 -21.56 -1.95 16.77
C GLU A 148 -22.22 -3.12 17.51
N GLY A 149 -21.43 -4.02 18.10
CA GLY A 149 -21.93 -5.13 18.88
C GLY A 149 -22.74 -4.70 20.09
N LYS A 150 -22.32 -3.65 20.79
CA LYS A 150 -23.07 -3.06 21.91
C LYS A 150 -24.39 -2.45 21.44
N ALA A 151 -24.40 -1.74 20.30
CA ALA A 151 -25.62 -1.18 19.73
C ALA A 151 -26.62 -2.26 19.37
N LEU A 152 -26.17 -3.38 18.82
CA LEU A 152 -27.03 -4.53 18.49
C LEU A 152 -27.59 -5.23 19.74
N GLN A 153 -26.88 -5.21 20.86
CA GLN A 153 -27.36 -5.79 22.12
C GLN A 153 -28.44 -4.95 22.80
N THR A 154 -28.50 -3.65 22.50
CA THR A 154 -29.49 -2.75 23.11
C THR A 154 -30.85 -2.82 22.44
N TYR A 155 -30.95 -3.48 21.32
CA TYR A 155 -32.20 -3.73 20.60
C TYR A 155 -32.61 -5.19 20.79
#